data_018a4f9a4bece8bc0037d2a36d393a2e
#
_entry.id   018a4f9a4bece8bc0037d2a36d393a2e
#
_cell.length_a   1.000
_cell.length_b   1.000
_cell.length_c   1.000
_cell.angle_alpha   90.00
_cell.angle_beta   90.00
_cell.angle_gamma   90.00
#
_symmetry.space_group_name_H-M   'P 1'
#
loop_
_entity.id
_entity.type
_entity.pdbx_description
1 polymer ?
#
loop_
_entity_poly.entity_id
_entity_poly.type
_entity_poly.pdbx_seq_one_letter_code
_entity_poly.pdbx_strand_id
1 'polypeptide(L)'
;MSASDKKRLRKEQNAAAMTERQKAEQKEAKKLKTYTLTFWVVIILCVSIVAGLFLQAPVETVLTRYTHAITVGNHELKAVELNYFYIDTINNYVNKNQSWISYLLNVNKPIGDQVSNKETGATWADDFLDMTIDEIKNTYSLYDAAVAAGHTLSEDEQKSLTTLQDNLKIYAEYYGHRNTNSYLTSIYGRGSHIDSYLKYYEISLMATSYYNKYSEDLKETYTPAMLREFEGDKPYEYNAYTYMSFYMSVDKFKTGGTKGEDGKITYTEEELQAARDALKKAAEELAVAENNTKDKLNEAIKNLEITLEEAKKTEDKTEDKTEDKTEDKTEDKTEDDKKEEEKKYSTVTENKKVLYSNLASVMQEWLRNTERKEGDITAIPQESTSTDKDGKEVKTLTGYYVVVYQSSTDNNYALANVRHILIPFEGGTTDPTTGVKKYTDAEKKAAKEKAEKLYKEWKDAGVLTEDSFAELAKKNSKDNADEGGLYEDIYPGQMVTNFNDWCFDESRKAGDTGIVETEYGHHIMFYVKDSETSYRDHMVSAAKLKKDMETWEKGLIDAISLDRVNVKYIDRDLILNSGY
;
A
#
# COMPACT_ATOMS: atom_id res chain seq x y z
N MET A 1 97.20 -6.50 0.06
CA MET A 1 96.01 -6.65 -0.82
C MET A 1 95.05 -7.60 -0.17
N SER A 2 93.87 -7.10 0.12
CA SER A 2 92.78 -7.89 0.74
C SER A 2 92.23 -8.94 -0.25
N ALA A 3 91.55 -9.99 0.24
CA ALA A 3 90.91 -11.00 -0.62
C ALA A 3 89.86 -10.34 -1.55
N SER A 4 89.26 -9.22 -1.12
CA SER A 4 88.33 -8.38 -1.87
C SER A 4 89.03 -7.71 -3.08
N ASP A 5 90.24 -7.14 -2.86
CA ASP A 5 90.98 -6.47 -3.90
C ASP A 5 91.53 -7.46 -4.98
N LYS A 6 91.90 -8.66 -4.56
CA LYS A 6 92.29 -9.75 -5.51
C LYS A 6 91.08 -10.22 -6.35
N LYS A 7 89.88 -10.24 -5.77
CA LYS A 7 88.62 -10.61 -6.48
C LYS A 7 88.21 -9.53 -7.47
N ARG A 8 88.40 -8.24 -7.12
CA ARG A 8 88.12 -7.09 -7.98
C ARG A 8 89.13 -7.05 -9.16
N LEU A 9 90.47 -7.20 -8.90
CA LEU A 9 91.49 -7.23 -9.93
C LEU A 9 91.31 -8.40 -10.92
N ARG A 10 90.92 -9.57 -10.44
CA ARG A 10 90.57 -10.72 -11.31
C ARG A 10 89.33 -10.44 -12.16
N LYS A 11 88.35 -9.75 -11.62
CA LYS A 11 87.18 -9.39 -12.39
C LYS A 11 87.52 -8.37 -13.48
N GLU A 12 88.39 -7.39 -13.17
CA GLU A 12 88.84 -6.36 -14.12
C GLU A 12 89.73 -6.96 -15.22
N GLN A 13 90.67 -7.88 -14.89
CA GLN A 13 91.47 -8.59 -15.84
C GLN A 13 90.66 -9.51 -16.75
N ASN A 14 89.71 -10.25 -16.23
CA ASN A 14 88.82 -11.08 -17.03
C ASN A 14 87.88 -10.22 -17.94
N ALA A 15 87.45 -9.05 -17.50
CA ALA A 15 86.68 -8.16 -18.33
C ALA A 15 87.46 -7.50 -19.46
N ALA A 16 88.81 -7.22 -19.23
CA ALA A 16 89.70 -6.68 -20.24
C ALA A 16 90.16 -7.73 -21.30
N ALA A 17 90.03 -9.00 -20.97
CA ALA A 17 90.42 -10.10 -21.89
C ALA A 17 89.26 -10.60 -22.79
N MET A 18 88.06 -10.09 -22.62
CA MET A 18 86.89 -10.50 -23.42
C MET A 18 86.85 -9.79 -24.79
N THR A 19 86.65 -10.60 -25.82
CA THR A 19 86.45 -10.07 -27.18
C THR A 19 85.12 -9.32 -27.27
N GLU A 20 85.02 -8.36 -28.20
CA GLU A 20 83.80 -7.60 -28.42
C GLU A 20 82.55 -8.51 -28.64
N ARG A 21 82.76 -9.64 -29.28
CA ARG A 21 81.72 -10.68 -29.48
C ARG A 21 81.24 -11.27 -28.15
N GLN A 22 82.16 -11.61 -27.25
CA GLN A 22 81.83 -12.18 -25.92
C GLN A 22 81.12 -11.14 -25.03
N LYS A 23 81.50 -9.86 -25.15
CA LYS A 23 80.78 -8.76 -24.46
C LYS A 23 79.33 -8.59 -24.97
N ALA A 24 79.15 -8.71 -26.30
CA ALA A 24 77.83 -8.67 -26.91
C ALA A 24 76.93 -9.85 -26.46
N GLU A 25 77.48 -11.08 -26.49
CA GLU A 25 76.83 -12.32 -26.02
C GLU A 25 76.44 -12.25 -24.52
N GLN A 26 77.33 -11.71 -23.66
CA GLN A 26 77.01 -11.49 -22.25
C GLN A 26 75.90 -10.43 -22.04
N LYS A 27 75.88 -9.36 -22.86
CA LYS A 27 74.85 -8.32 -22.82
C LYS A 27 73.48 -8.85 -23.26
N GLU A 28 73.48 -9.68 -24.29
CA GLU A 28 72.30 -10.39 -24.75
C GLU A 28 71.79 -11.42 -23.73
N ALA A 29 72.64 -12.20 -23.13
CA ALA A 29 72.32 -13.17 -22.08
C ALA A 29 71.73 -12.46 -20.82
N LYS A 30 72.29 -11.28 -20.47
CA LYS A 30 71.71 -10.46 -19.38
C LYS A 30 70.35 -9.93 -19.74
N LYS A 31 70.16 -9.42 -20.97
CA LYS A 31 68.86 -8.99 -21.46
C LYS A 31 67.83 -10.10 -21.46
N LEU A 32 68.24 -11.29 -21.98
CA LEU A 32 67.39 -12.48 -22.00
C LEU A 32 66.93 -12.90 -20.58
N LYS A 33 67.90 -12.92 -19.62
CA LYS A 33 67.54 -13.17 -18.20
C LYS A 33 66.61 -12.17 -17.64
N THR A 34 66.74 -10.87 -17.96
CA THR A 34 65.86 -9.84 -17.53
C THR A 34 64.45 -10.02 -18.15
N TYR A 35 64.39 -10.28 -19.47
CA TYR A 35 63.13 -10.56 -20.13
C TYR A 35 62.45 -11.82 -19.58
N THR A 36 63.18 -12.90 -19.32
CA THR A 36 62.65 -14.11 -18.70
C THR A 36 62.11 -13.83 -17.30
N LEU A 37 62.83 -13.04 -16.49
CA LEU A 37 62.36 -12.67 -15.15
C LEU A 37 61.10 -11.83 -15.22
N THR A 38 61.08 -10.81 -16.10
CA THR A 38 59.91 -9.96 -16.31
C THR A 38 58.73 -10.79 -16.80
N PHE A 39 58.92 -11.71 -17.72
CA PHE A 39 57.87 -12.60 -18.22
C PHE A 39 57.27 -13.46 -17.10
N TRP A 40 58.09 -14.05 -16.23
CA TRP A 40 57.58 -14.81 -15.09
C TRP A 40 56.85 -13.93 -14.06
N VAL A 41 57.31 -12.70 -13.81
CA VAL A 41 56.63 -11.75 -12.93
C VAL A 41 55.26 -11.41 -13.48
N VAL A 42 55.15 -11.15 -14.79
CA VAL A 42 53.84 -10.85 -15.44
C VAL A 42 52.91 -12.07 -15.36
N ILE A 43 53.43 -13.29 -15.63
CA ILE A 43 52.62 -14.51 -15.51
C ILE A 43 52.12 -14.71 -14.08
N ILE A 44 52.98 -14.55 -13.07
CA ILE A 44 52.59 -14.69 -11.67
C ILE A 44 51.53 -13.65 -11.33
N LEU A 45 51.66 -12.42 -11.80
CA LEU A 45 50.65 -11.35 -11.60
C LEU A 45 49.32 -11.71 -12.26
N CYS A 46 49.34 -12.16 -13.52
CA CYS A 46 48.12 -12.59 -14.22
C CYS A 46 47.46 -13.80 -13.52
N VAL A 47 48.23 -14.80 -13.12
CA VAL A 47 47.70 -15.95 -12.38
C VAL A 47 47.15 -15.54 -11.03
N SER A 48 47.80 -14.59 -10.33
CA SER A 48 47.29 -14.06 -9.05
C SER A 48 45.98 -13.29 -9.20
N ILE A 49 45.85 -12.48 -10.27
CA ILE A 49 44.62 -11.78 -10.60
C ILE A 49 43.51 -12.77 -10.92
N VAL A 50 43.76 -13.74 -11.80
CA VAL A 50 42.80 -14.78 -12.17
C VAL A 50 42.41 -15.61 -10.95
N ALA A 51 43.38 -16.05 -10.14
CA ALA A 51 43.10 -16.75 -8.89
C ALA A 51 42.27 -15.89 -7.90
N GLY A 52 42.60 -14.60 -7.81
CA GLY A 52 41.82 -13.65 -7.00
C GLY A 52 40.34 -13.57 -7.43
N LEU A 53 40.12 -13.45 -8.74
CA LEU A 53 38.76 -13.44 -9.30
C LEU A 53 37.99 -14.75 -9.04
N PHE A 54 38.65 -15.89 -9.18
CA PHE A 54 38.04 -17.21 -8.89
C PHE A 54 37.79 -17.46 -7.40
N LEU A 55 38.58 -16.85 -6.52
CA LEU A 55 38.42 -17.01 -5.06
C LEU A 55 37.48 -15.96 -4.44
N GLN A 56 37.17 -14.88 -5.13
CA GLN A 56 36.34 -13.82 -4.60
C GLN A 56 34.99 -14.35 -4.16
N ALA A 57 34.26 -15.05 -5.02
CA ALA A 57 32.93 -15.56 -4.72
C ALA A 57 32.87 -16.56 -3.54
N PRO A 58 33.79 -17.57 -3.45
CA PRO A 58 33.85 -18.41 -2.27
C PRO A 58 34.19 -17.66 -0.97
N VAL A 59 35.12 -16.69 -1.02
CA VAL A 59 35.52 -15.90 0.14
C VAL A 59 34.36 -15.03 0.62
N GLU A 60 33.67 -14.31 -0.26
CA GLU A 60 32.51 -13.53 0.08
C GLU A 60 31.37 -14.38 0.66
N THR A 61 31.13 -15.57 0.10
CA THR A 61 30.15 -16.52 0.64
C THR A 61 30.47 -16.91 2.08
N VAL A 62 31.74 -17.19 2.38
CA VAL A 62 32.16 -17.52 3.76
C VAL A 62 32.02 -16.30 4.67
N LEU A 63 32.49 -15.13 4.20
CA LEU A 63 32.40 -13.90 4.98
C LEU A 63 30.94 -13.54 5.30
N THR A 64 30.03 -13.55 4.32
CA THR A 64 28.62 -13.24 4.55
C THR A 64 27.98 -14.23 5.52
N ARG A 65 28.31 -15.51 5.42
CA ARG A 65 27.73 -16.56 6.29
C ARG A 65 28.16 -16.46 7.74
N TYR A 66 29.38 -16.04 8.02
CA TYR A 66 29.96 -16.13 9.37
C TYR A 66 30.32 -14.79 10.01
N THR A 67 30.33 -13.68 9.26
CA THR A 67 30.61 -12.36 9.85
C THR A 67 29.45 -11.90 10.71
N HIS A 68 29.75 -11.54 11.95
CA HIS A 68 28.82 -10.88 12.84
C HIS A 68 28.50 -9.47 12.30
N ALA A 69 27.21 -9.21 12.02
CA ALA A 69 26.76 -7.96 11.40
C ALA A 69 26.05 -7.04 12.39
N ILE A 70 25.19 -7.59 13.22
CA ILE A 70 24.35 -6.85 14.17
C ILE A 70 24.26 -7.62 15.48
N THR A 71 24.27 -6.88 16.59
CA THR A 71 23.81 -7.39 17.88
C THR A 71 22.48 -6.71 18.22
N VAL A 72 21.44 -7.48 18.52
CA VAL A 72 20.14 -6.99 18.98
C VAL A 72 19.77 -7.71 20.27
N GLY A 73 19.62 -6.98 21.37
CA GLY A 73 19.48 -7.57 22.70
C GLY A 73 20.63 -8.54 23.00
N ASN A 74 20.30 -9.80 23.22
CA ASN A 74 21.25 -10.88 23.45
C ASN A 74 21.54 -11.74 22.19
N HIS A 75 21.07 -11.33 21.03
CA HIS A 75 21.18 -12.07 19.78
C HIS A 75 22.26 -11.49 18.87
N GLU A 76 23.09 -12.38 18.32
CA GLU A 76 24.08 -12.03 17.32
C GLU A 76 23.61 -12.49 15.92
N LEU A 77 23.34 -11.52 15.04
CA LEU A 77 22.99 -11.78 13.65
C LEU A 77 24.24 -11.79 12.77
N LYS A 78 24.34 -12.79 11.92
CA LYS A 78 25.36 -12.84 10.87
C LYS A 78 24.92 -11.99 9.67
N ALA A 79 25.86 -11.64 8.80
CA ALA A 79 25.56 -10.83 7.62
C ALA A 79 24.55 -11.50 6.68
N VAL A 80 24.48 -12.83 6.63
CA VAL A 80 23.46 -13.56 5.87
C VAL A 80 22.07 -13.36 6.47
N GLU A 81 21.94 -13.32 7.79
CA GLU A 81 20.66 -13.10 8.46
C GLU A 81 20.22 -11.64 8.28
N LEU A 82 21.14 -10.66 8.33
CA LEU A 82 20.87 -9.27 7.96
C LEU A 82 20.33 -9.18 6.52
N ASN A 83 20.90 -9.93 5.57
CA ASN A 83 20.43 -9.89 4.18
C ASN A 83 19.01 -10.45 4.01
N TYR A 84 18.57 -11.43 4.80
CA TYR A 84 17.17 -11.88 4.79
C TYR A 84 16.23 -10.74 5.14
N PHE A 85 16.48 -10.07 6.26
CA PHE A 85 15.71 -8.90 6.66
C PHE A 85 15.78 -7.77 5.62
N TYR A 86 16.97 -7.51 5.07
CA TYR A 86 17.18 -6.41 4.14
C TYR A 86 16.37 -6.58 2.84
N ILE A 87 16.45 -7.77 2.23
CA ILE A 87 15.70 -8.06 1.00
C ILE A 87 14.20 -8.09 1.26
N ASP A 88 13.75 -8.69 2.36
CA ASP A 88 12.32 -8.73 2.70
C ASP A 88 11.78 -7.33 3.02
N THR A 89 12.54 -6.46 3.68
CA THR A 89 12.18 -5.05 3.90
C THR A 89 12.01 -4.31 2.57
N ILE A 90 12.94 -4.49 1.63
CA ILE A 90 12.84 -3.89 0.29
C ILE A 90 11.62 -4.39 -0.44
N ASN A 91 11.38 -5.71 -0.47
CA ASN A 91 10.24 -6.31 -1.14
C ASN A 91 8.91 -5.80 -0.56
N ASN A 92 8.81 -5.72 0.75
CA ASN A 92 7.64 -5.19 1.44
C ASN A 92 7.41 -3.71 1.10
N TYR A 93 8.47 -2.90 1.07
CA TYR A 93 8.39 -1.49 0.68
C TYR A 93 7.93 -1.34 -0.77
N VAL A 94 8.51 -2.08 -1.70
CA VAL A 94 8.15 -2.06 -3.13
C VAL A 94 6.69 -2.48 -3.32
N ASN A 95 6.25 -3.57 -2.68
CA ASN A 95 4.88 -4.06 -2.77
C ASN A 95 3.86 -3.05 -2.22
N LYS A 96 4.14 -2.41 -1.08
CA LYS A 96 3.29 -1.37 -0.50
C LYS A 96 3.20 -0.10 -1.37
N ASN A 97 4.25 0.20 -2.11
CA ASN A 97 4.37 1.42 -2.92
C ASN A 97 4.29 1.15 -4.43
N GLN A 98 3.78 0.01 -4.87
CA GLN A 98 3.81 -0.45 -6.26
C GLN A 98 3.37 0.61 -7.29
N SER A 99 2.33 1.39 -6.98
CA SER A 99 1.84 2.46 -7.85
C SER A 99 2.73 3.71 -7.89
N TRP A 100 3.62 3.90 -6.91
CA TRP A 100 4.40 5.13 -6.72
C TRP A 100 5.91 4.91 -6.78
N ILE A 101 6.38 3.66 -6.72
CA ILE A 101 7.80 3.35 -6.60
C ILE A 101 8.64 3.98 -7.72
N SER A 102 8.14 4.00 -8.94
CA SER A 102 8.83 4.60 -10.11
C SER A 102 8.95 6.13 -10.05
N TYR A 103 8.14 6.78 -9.22
CA TYR A 103 8.25 8.22 -8.94
C TYR A 103 9.26 8.51 -7.82
N LEU A 104 9.48 7.56 -6.91
CA LEU A 104 10.39 7.70 -5.78
C LEU A 104 11.82 7.38 -6.16
N LEU A 105 12.05 6.32 -6.93
CA LEU A 105 13.36 5.87 -7.37
C LEU A 105 13.31 5.22 -8.75
N ASN A 106 14.46 5.11 -9.40
CA ASN A 106 14.58 4.44 -10.69
C ASN A 106 14.79 2.93 -10.48
N VAL A 107 13.75 2.13 -10.74
CA VAL A 107 13.76 0.68 -10.55
C VAL A 107 14.78 -0.07 -11.44
N ASN A 108 15.36 0.60 -12.45
CA ASN A 108 16.36 0.02 -13.38
C ASN A 108 17.82 0.38 -13.03
N LYS A 109 18.04 1.01 -11.86
CA LYS A 109 19.38 1.38 -11.40
C LYS A 109 19.66 0.79 -10.02
N PRO A 110 20.93 0.53 -9.68
CA PRO A 110 21.31 0.11 -8.34
C PRO A 110 20.80 1.09 -7.28
N ILE A 111 20.22 0.58 -6.20
CA ILE A 111 19.69 1.41 -5.11
C ILE A 111 20.79 2.18 -4.37
N GLY A 112 22.02 1.66 -4.34
CA GLY A 112 23.18 2.33 -3.76
C GLY A 112 23.72 3.51 -4.58
N ASP A 113 23.36 3.60 -5.88
CA ASP A 113 23.77 4.69 -6.77
C ASP A 113 22.75 5.85 -6.79
N GLN A 114 21.65 5.75 -6.04
CA GLN A 114 20.56 6.70 -6.06
C GLN A 114 20.45 7.43 -4.74
N VAL A 115 20.70 8.73 -4.76
CA VAL A 115 20.57 9.60 -3.58
C VAL A 115 19.09 9.78 -3.23
N SER A 116 18.70 9.36 -2.04
CA SER A 116 17.37 9.56 -1.45
C SER A 116 17.25 10.89 -0.71
N ASN A 117 18.33 11.31 -0.03
CA ASN A 117 18.40 12.56 0.71
C ASN A 117 19.57 13.42 0.21
N LYS A 118 19.27 14.54 -0.43
CA LYS A 118 20.27 15.46 -1.01
C LYS A 118 21.08 16.22 0.05
N GLU A 119 20.57 16.40 1.24
CA GLU A 119 21.24 17.13 2.32
C GLU A 119 22.32 16.29 2.98
N THR A 120 22.03 15.02 3.22
CA THR A 120 22.94 14.08 3.87
C THR A 120 23.80 13.28 2.88
N GLY A 121 23.37 13.19 1.62
CA GLY A 121 23.96 12.32 0.61
C GLY A 121 23.61 10.84 0.80
N ALA A 122 22.67 10.49 1.69
CA ALA A 122 22.20 9.14 1.87
C ALA A 122 21.57 8.57 0.59
N THR A 123 21.78 7.29 0.36
CA THR A 123 21.23 6.57 -0.79
C THR A 123 20.02 5.74 -0.38
N TRP A 124 19.24 5.26 -1.36
CA TRP A 124 18.14 4.34 -1.08
C TRP A 124 18.61 3.04 -0.38
N ALA A 125 19.82 2.59 -0.64
CA ALA A 125 20.40 1.46 0.08
C ALA A 125 20.61 1.76 1.58
N ASP A 126 20.94 3.02 1.92
CA ASP A 126 21.09 3.45 3.33
C ASP A 126 19.73 3.54 4.00
N ASP A 127 18.72 4.10 3.34
CA ASP A 127 17.35 4.20 3.88
C ASP A 127 16.74 2.80 4.08
N PHE A 128 16.91 1.88 3.14
CA PHE A 128 16.46 0.49 3.31
C PHE A 128 17.20 -0.22 4.43
N LEU A 129 18.49 0.08 4.64
CA LEU A 129 19.21 -0.45 5.78
C LEU A 129 18.65 0.08 7.10
N ASP A 130 18.32 1.35 7.20
CA ASP A 130 17.71 1.93 8.39
C ASP A 130 16.34 1.30 8.67
N MET A 131 15.48 1.17 7.67
CA MET A 131 14.21 0.45 7.77
C MET A 131 14.40 -1.01 8.23
N THR A 132 15.44 -1.68 7.71
CA THR A 132 15.78 -3.06 8.10
C THR A 132 16.20 -3.14 9.57
N ILE A 133 16.96 -2.17 10.04
CA ILE A 133 17.37 -2.09 11.45
C ILE A 133 16.15 -1.96 12.37
N ASP A 134 15.19 -1.12 11.99
CA ASP A 134 13.94 -0.97 12.75
C ASP A 134 13.12 -2.28 12.73
N GLU A 135 13.05 -2.97 11.60
CA GLU A 135 12.37 -4.28 11.48
C GLU A 135 13.05 -5.35 12.34
N ILE A 136 14.40 -5.39 12.37
CA ILE A 136 15.15 -6.32 13.23
C ILE A 136 14.85 -6.04 14.70
N LYS A 137 14.86 -4.76 15.12
CA LYS A 137 14.49 -4.39 16.49
C LYS A 137 13.09 -4.85 16.84
N ASN A 138 12.13 -4.61 15.96
CA ASN A 138 10.75 -5.01 16.16
C ASN A 138 10.63 -6.54 16.27
N THR A 139 11.13 -7.27 15.29
CA THR A 139 11.04 -8.75 15.27
C THR A 139 11.66 -9.37 16.52
N TYR A 140 12.88 -8.95 16.91
CA TYR A 140 13.55 -9.55 18.06
C TYR A 140 12.98 -9.11 19.40
N SER A 141 12.43 -7.89 19.50
CA SER A 141 11.73 -7.47 20.72
C SER A 141 10.46 -8.29 20.96
N LEU A 142 9.71 -8.57 19.89
CA LEU A 142 8.52 -9.43 19.93
C LEU A 142 8.88 -10.91 20.19
N TYR A 143 9.95 -11.40 19.56
CA TYR A 143 10.47 -12.75 19.79
C TYR A 143 10.89 -12.95 21.27
N ASP A 144 11.64 -12.02 21.83
CA ASP A 144 12.05 -12.08 23.23
C ASP A 144 10.84 -12.02 24.18
N ALA A 145 9.84 -11.19 23.86
CA ALA A 145 8.59 -11.15 24.60
C ALA A 145 7.81 -12.48 24.50
N ALA A 146 7.76 -13.10 23.32
CA ALA A 146 7.15 -14.42 23.11
C ALA A 146 7.84 -15.50 23.98
N VAL A 147 9.16 -15.55 23.94
CA VAL A 147 9.95 -16.49 24.75
C VAL A 147 9.74 -16.25 26.25
N ALA A 148 9.75 -14.99 26.69
CA ALA A 148 9.51 -14.63 28.08
C ALA A 148 8.10 -15.01 28.56
N ALA A 149 7.10 -14.93 27.68
CA ALA A 149 5.73 -15.35 27.94
C ALA A 149 5.53 -16.88 27.88
N GLY A 150 6.53 -17.65 27.44
CA GLY A 150 6.39 -19.10 27.20
C GLY A 150 5.49 -19.44 26.01
N HIS A 151 5.35 -18.52 25.07
CA HIS A 151 4.56 -18.75 23.84
C HIS A 151 5.17 -19.84 22.98
N THR A 152 4.34 -20.64 22.35
CA THR A 152 4.75 -21.71 21.43
C THR A 152 3.89 -21.67 20.18
N LEU A 153 4.47 -21.96 19.04
CA LEU A 153 3.74 -22.06 17.78
C LEU A 153 2.69 -23.17 17.84
N SER A 154 1.52 -22.92 17.28
CA SER A 154 0.46 -23.91 17.07
C SER A 154 0.91 -25.04 16.13
N GLU A 155 0.15 -26.13 16.07
CA GLU A 155 0.44 -27.27 15.16
C GLU A 155 0.44 -26.83 13.68
N ASP A 156 -0.48 -25.93 13.29
CA ASP A 156 -0.57 -25.43 11.93
C ASP A 156 0.62 -24.50 11.57
N GLU A 157 1.05 -23.66 12.50
CA GLU A 157 2.24 -22.81 12.32
C GLU A 157 3.52 -23.66 12.25
N GLN A 158 3.67 -24.69 13.08
CA GLN A 158 4.78 -25.65 12.97
C GLN A 158 4.77 -26.40 11.64
N LYS A 159 3.59 -26.80 11.16
CA LYS A 159 3.43 -27.41 9.84
C LYS A 159 3.82 -26.45 8.72
N SER A 160 3.59 -25.16 8.87
CA SER A 160 3.97 -24.15 7.87
C SER A 160 5.47 -24.11 7.62
N LEU A 161 6.30 -24.33 8.65
CA LEU A 161 7.77 -24.45 8.51
C LEU A 161 8.17 -25.64 7.63
N THR A 162 7.53 -26.79 7.82
CA THR A 162 7.78 -27.97 6.99
C THR A 162 7.31 -27.75 5.55
N THR A 163 6.14 -27.16 5.38
CA THR A 163 5.57 -26.80 4.07
C THR A 163 6.48 -25.79 3.34
N LEU A 164 7.00 -24.78 4.05
CA LEU A 164 7.96 -23.82 3.48
C LEU A 164 9.20 -24.53 2.93
N GLN A 165 9.78 -25.45 3.69
CA GLN A 165 10.95 -26.20 3.25
C GLN A 165 10.69 -27.00 1.97
N ASP A 166 9.52 -27.63 1.85
CA ASP A 166 9.14 -28.37 0.65
C ASP A 166 8.83 -27.44 -0.53
N ASN A 167 8.15 -26.32 -0.30
CA ASN A 167 7.90 -25.31 -1.33
C ASN A 167 9.20 -24.73 -1.88
N LEU A 168 10.18 -24.45 -1.04
CA LEU A 168 11.49 -23.93 -1.48
C LEU A 168 12.23 -24.92 -2.39
N LYS A 169 12.06 -26.25 -2.21
CA LYS A 169 12.59 -27.26 -3.14
C LYS A 169 11.86 -27.20 -4.48
N ILE A 170 10.52 -27.13 -4.45
CA ILE A 170 9.69 -27.01 -5.64
C ILE A 170 10.05 -25.75 -6.43
N TYR A 171 10.18 -24.60 -5.76
CA TYR A 171 10.59 -23.35 -6.42
C TYR A 171 12.00 -23.43 -7.01
N ALA A 172 12.96 -24.03 -6.29
CA ALA A 172 14.30 -24.23 -6.83
C ALA A 172 14.28 -25.04 -8.14
N GLU A 173 13.49 -26.11 -8.21
CA GLU A 173 13.31 -26.91 -9.43
C GLU A 173 12.58 -26.13 -10.53
N TYR A 174 11.49 -25.44 -10.19
CA TYR A 174 10.67 -24.67 -11.13
C TYR A 174 11.46 -23.54 -11.82
N TYR A 175 12.28 -22.82 -11.05
CA TYR A 175 13.16 -21.76 -11.58
C TYR A 175 14.51 -22.26 -12.11
N GLY A 176 14.71 -23.55 -12.22
CA GLY A 176 15.90 -24.14 -12.82
C GLY A 176 17.16 -24.06 -11.97
N HIS A 177 17.04 -23.87 -10.66
CA HIS A 177 18.18 -23.86 -9.75
C HIS A 177 18.64 -25.28 -9.40
N ARG A 178 19.96 -25.43 -9.18
CA ARG A 178 20.57 -26.73 -8.85
C ARG A 178 20.02 -27.35 -7.56
N ASN A 179 19.68 -26.52 -6.58
CA ASN A 179 19.14 -26.91 -5.28
C ASN A 179 18.57 -25.67 -4.56
N THR A 180 17.91 -25.90 -3.41
CA THR A 180 17.32 -24.86 -2.58
C THR A 180 18.31 -23.75 -2.18
N ASN A 181 19.56 -24.10 -1.83
CA ASN A 181 20.57 -23.11 -1.45
C ASN A 181 20.96 -22.20 -2.63
N SER A 182 21.02 -22.73 -3.86
CA SER A 182 21.28 -21.89 -5.04
C SER A 182 20.10 -20.98 -5.37
N TYR A 183 18.87 -21.41 -5.11
CA TYR A 183 17.68 -20.59 -5.21
C TYR A 183 17.68 -19.48 -4.16
N LEU A 184 17.89 -19.80 -2.87
CA LEU A 184 18.01 -18.80 -1.81
C LEU A 184 19.13 -17.78 -2.09
N THR A 185 20.27 -18.25 -2.64
CA THR A 185 21.36 -17.35 -3.01
C THR A 185 20.98 -16.38 -4.13
N SER A 186 20.11 -16.77 -5.07
CA SER A 186 19.64 -15.85 -6.12
C SER A 186 18.70 -14.77 -5.60
N ILE A 187 18.00 -15.02 -4.51
CA ILE A 187 17.07 -14.05 -3.88
C ILE A 187 17.80 -13.19 -2.85
N TYR A 188 18.46 -13.81 -1.89
CA TYR A 188 19.00 -13.16 -0.70
C TYR A 188 20.53 -12.92 -0.74
N GLY A 189 21.14 -13.23 -1.87
CA GLY A 189 22.59 -13.03 -2.04
C GLY A 189 23.46 -14.16 -1.47
N ARG A 190 24.77 -13.96 -1.58
CA ARG A 190 25.80 -14.95 -1.24
C ARG A 190 25.76 -15.30 0.25
N GLY A 191 26.00 -16.57 0.55
CA GLY A 191 25.99 -17.08 1.92
C GLY A 191 24.67 -17.67 2.37
N SER A 192 23.56 -17.36 1.66
CA SER A 192 22.22 -17.86 1.99
C SER A 192 22.14 -19.38 1.89
N HIS A 193 21.51 -20.01 2.86
CA HIS A 193 21.26 -21.45 2.89
C HIS A 193 20.04 -21.79 3.73
N ILE A 194 19.47 -22.96 3.48
CA ILE A 194 18.18 -23.37 4.03
C ILE A 194 18.13 -23.32 5.57
N ASP A 195 19.16 -23.80 6.27
CA ASP A 195 19.13 -23.86 7.74
C ASP A 195 19.07 -22.47 8.38
N SER A 196 19.84 -21.48 7.85
CA SER A 196 19.79 -20.11 8.37
C SER A 196 18.50 -19.40 7.98
N TYR A 197 17.96 -19.71 6.78
CA TYR A 197 16.69 -19.12 6.34
C TYR A 197 15.51 -19.64 7.16
N LEU A 198 15.45 -20.95 7.43
CA LEU A 198 14.41 -21.52 8.29
C LEU A 198 14.45 -20.95 9.71
N LYS A 199 15.67 -20.77 10.27
CA LYS A 199 15.82 -20.13 11.59
C LYS A 199 15.32 -18.68 11.58
N TYR A 200 15.67 -17.89 10.55
CA TYR A 200 15.17 -16.55 10.35
C TYR A 200 13.63 -16.54 10.29
N TYR A 201 13.05 -17.41 9.48
CA TYR A 201 11.60 -17.52 9.31
C TYR A 201 10.90 -17.95 10.61
N GLU A 202 11.45 -18.92 11.35
CA GLU A 202 10.92 -19.36 12.64
C GLU A 202 10.87 -18.23 13.68
N ILE A 203 11.91 -17.41 13.76
CA ILE A 203 11.96 -16.24 14.65
C ILE A 203 10.88 -15.23 14.26
N SER A 204 10.75 -14.92 12.97
CA SER A 204 9.73 -14.00 12.46
C SER A 204 8.31 -14.55 12.67
N LEU A 205 8.11 -15.85 12.46
CA LEU A 205 6.84 -16.52 12.69
C LEU A 205 6.44 -16.50 14.19
N MET A 206 7.40 -16.79 15.08
CA MET A 206 7.17 -16.74 16.54
C MET A 206 6.79 -15.31 17.00
N ALA A 207 7.49 -14.30 16.49
CA ALA A 207 7.22 -12.90 16.78
C ALA A 207 5.80 -12.51 16.34
N THR A 208 5.42 -12.87 15.09
CA THR A 208 4.10 -12.57 14.52
C THR A 208 2.99 -13.33 15.24
N SER A 209 3.20 -14.62 15.52
CA SER A 209 2.24 -15.46 16.26
C SER A 209 1.94 -14.87 17.64
N TYR A 210 2.99 -14.47 18.36
CA TYR A 210 2.81 -13.85 19.67
C TYR A 210 2.14 -12.49 19.60
N TYR A 211 2.49 -11.66 18.62
CA TYR A 211 1.83 -10.37 18.40
C TYR A 211 0.32 -10.55 18.22
N ASN A 212 -0.08 -11.48 17.37
CA ASN A 212 -1.49 -11.76 17.11
C ASN A 212 -2.19 -12.29 18.38
N LYS A 213 -1.59 -13.26 19.06
CA LYS A 213 -2.13 -13.81 20.31
C LYS A 213 -2.27 -12.75 21.40
N TYR A 214 -1.27 -11.92 21.59
CA TYR A 214 -1.32 -10.82 22.57
C TYR A 214 -2.40 -9.79 22.22
N SER A 215 -2.55 -9.48 20.93
CA SER A 215 -3.59 -8.58 20.42
C SER A 215 -5.00 -9.12 20.71
N GLU A 216 -5.24 -10.41 20.47
CA GLU A 216 -6.50 -11.08 20.78
C GLU A 216 -6.79 -11.07 22.29
N ASP A 217 -5.84 -11.53 23.09
CA ASP A 217 -5.96 -11.55 24.55
C ASP A 217 -6.22 -10.16 25.15
N LEU A 218 -5.52 -9.15 24.66
CA LEU A 218 -5.69 -7.77 25.09
C LEU A 218 -7.11 -7.25 24.76
N LYS A 219 -7.60 -7.52 23.55
CA LYS A 219 -8.95 -7.14 23.12
C LYS A 219 -10.02 -7.74 24.04
N GLU A 220 -9.87 -9.00 24.45
CA GLU A 220 -10.80 -9.67 25.35
C GLU A 220 -10.88 -9.04 26.75
N THR A 221 -9.85 -8.27 27.17
CA THR A 221 -9.87 -7.57 28.47
C THR A 221 -10.73 -6.32 28.47
N TYR A 222 -11.14 -5.80 27.30
CA TYR A 222 -11.85 -4.53 27.21
C TYR A 222 -13.27 -4.62 27.74
N THR A 223 -13.56 -3.79 28.71
CA THR A 223 -14.92 -3.63 29.26
C THR A 223 -15.60 -2.39 28.66
N PRO A 224 -16.95 -2.33 28.65
CA PRO A 224 -17.65 -1.12 28.22
C PRO A 224 -17.20 0.16 28.94
N ALA A 225 -16.84 0.06 30.23
CA ALA A 225 -16.31 1.20 31.00
C ALA A 225 -14.97 1.71 30.44
N MET A 226 -14.05 0.78 30.10
CA MET A 226 -12.77 1.15 29.47
C MET A 226 -12.95 1.78 28.11
N LEU A 227 -13.93 1.32 27.33
CA LEU A 227 -14.24 1.92 26.02
C LEU A 227 -14.78 3.35 26.18
N ARG A 228 -15.69 3.59 27.13
CA ARG A 228 -16.19 4.96 27.40
C ARG A 228 -15.10 5.89 27.92
N GLU A 229 -14.20 5.39 28.78
CA GLU A 229 -13.04 6.16 29.24
C GLU A 229 -12.11 6.51 28.07
N PHE A 230 -11.88 5.57 27.14
CA PHE A 230 -11.05 5.81 25.96
C PHE A 230 -11.66 6.85 25.00
N GLU A 231 -12.98 6.84 24.80
CA GLU A 231 -13.68 7.87 24.02
C GLU A 231 -13.49 9.27 24.62
N GLY A 232 -13.49 9.37 25.92
CA GLY A 232 -13.30 10.61 26.66
C GLY A 232 -14.33 11.68 26.28
N ASP A 233 -13.84 12.87 25.93
CA ASP A 233 -14.64 14.05 25.53
C ASP A 233 -14.88 14.15 24.00
N LYS A 234 -14.51 13.10 23.24
CA LYS A 234 -14.61 13.08 21.79
C LYS A 234 -15.51 11.97 21.23
N PRO A 235 -16.68 11.71 21.81
CA PRO A 235 -17.56 10.66 21.34
C PRO A 235 -18.01 10.84 19.89
N TYR A 236 -17.97 12.07 19.36
CA TYR A 236 -18.31 12.40 17.98
C TYR A 236 -17.37 11.76 16.94
N GLU A 237 -16.17 11.36 17.32
CA GLU A 237 -15.20 10.69 16.42
C GLU A 237 -15.72 9.33 15.93
N TYR A 238 -16.67 8.72 16.65
CA TYR A 238 -17.31 7.45 16.31
C TYR A 238 -18.72 7.60 15.73
N ASN A 239 -19.19 8.84 15.51
CA ASN A 239 -20.48 9.11 14.89
C ASN A 239 -20.39 9.01 13.36
N ALA A 240 -21.52 8.74 12.74
CA ALA A 240 -21.68 8.86 11.29
C ALA A 240 -22.69 9.96 10.95
N TYR A 241 -22.49 10.58 9.79
CA TYR A 241 -23.25 11.74 9.34
C TYR A 241 -23.86 11.47 7.97
N THR A 242 -25.11 11.89 7.81
CA THR A 242 -25.80 11.90 6.52
C THR A 242 -25.99 13.35 6.10
N TYR A 243 -25.51 13.68 4.92
CA TYR A 243 -25.53 15.06 4.41
C TYR A 243 -25.51 15.07 2.87
N MET A 244 -25.95 16.18 2.29
CA MET A 244 -25.71 16.46 0.88
C MET A 244 -24.56 17.45 0.75
N SER A 245 -23.77 17.32 -0.33
CA SER A 245 -22.68 18.25 -0.61
C SER A 245 -22.58 18.55 -2.10
N PHE A 246 -22.15 19.78 -2.39
CA PHE A 246 -21.79 20.22 -3.73
C PHE A 246 -20.48 21.02 -3.65
N TYR A 247 -19.50 20.63 -4.46
CA TYR A 247 -18.19 21.31 -4.52
C TYR A 247 -18.06 22.19 -5.74
N MET A 248 -17.61 23.42 -5.54
CA MET A 248 -17.27 24.37 -6.59
C MET A 248 -15.80 24.74 -6.52
N SER A 249 -15.06 24.52 -7.62
CA SER A 249 -13.69 24.97 -7.76
C SER A 249 -13.60 26.44 -8.21
N VAL A 250 -12.58 27.15 -7.74
CA VAL A 250 -12.24 28.49 -8.20
C VAL A 250 -12.03 28.56 -9.73
N ASP A 251 -11.60 27.43 -10.34
CA ASP A 251 -11.36 27.38 -11.78
C ASP A 251 -12.61 27.62 -12.64
N LYS A 252 -13.79 27.31 -12.13
CA LYS A 252 -15.07 27.58 -12.82
C LYS A 252 -15.37 29.08 -12.93
N PHE A 253 -14.77 29.90 -12.07
CA PHE A 253 -15.02 31.35 -11.95
C PHE A 253 -13.89 32.22 -12.53
N LYS A 254 -12.82 31.61 -13.03
CA LYS A 254 -11.74 32.32 -13.70
C LYS A 254 -12.23 32.89 -15.01
N THR A 255 -12.03 34.21 -15.21
CA THR A 255 -12.34 34.97 -16.43
C THR A 255 -11.12 35.79 -16.81
N GLY A 256 -11.04 36.20 -18.08
CA GLY A 256 -9.83 36.85 -18.60
C GLY A 256 -8.65 35.89 -18.74
N GLY A 257 -7.46 36.40 -18.41
CA GLY A 257 -6.20 35.67 -18.52
C GLY A 257 -5.56 35.80 -19.90
N THR A 258 -4.26 35.63 -19.95
CA THR A 258 -3.46 35.72 -21.18
C THR A 258 -3.05 34.32 -21.64
N LYS A 259 -3.37 33.99 -22.89
CA LYS A 259 -2.98 32.72 -23.50
C LYS A 259 -1.53 32.76 -23.94
N GLY A 260 -0.68 31.89 -23.39
CA GLY A 260 0.71 31.73 -23.78
C GLY A 260 0.89 30.99 -25.11
N GLU A 261 2.10 31.02 -25.66
CA GLU A 261 2.47 30.31 -26.90
C GLU A 261 2.31 28.76 -26.75
N ASP A 262 2.41 28.26 -25.51
CA ASP A 262 2.18 26.83 -25.16
C ASP A 262 0.69 26.46 -25.03
N GLY A 263 -0.20 27.43 -25.28
CA GLY A 263 -1.64 27.26 -25.20
C GLY A 263 -2.22 27.35 -23.78
N LYS A 264 -1.38 27.53 -22.75
CA LYS A 264 -1.82 27.68 -21.36
C LYS A 264 -2.28 29.10 -21.08
N ILE A 265 -3.36 29.21 -20.30
CA ILE A 265 -3.87 30.51 -19.84
C ILE A 265 -3.25 30.84 -18.49
N THR A 266 -2.63 32.00 -18.39
CA THR A 266 -2.09 32.58 -17.17
C THR A 266 -2.97 33.72 -16.71
N TYR A 267 -3.19 33.81 -15.38
CA TYR A 267 -4.04 34.82 -14.75
C TYR A 267 -3.20 35.71 -13.86
N THR A 268 -3.55 37.00 -13.80
CA THR A 268 -2.99 37.95 -12.83
C THR A 268 -3.56 37.67 -11.44
N GLU A 269 -2.90 38.16 -10.38
CA GLU A 269 -3.42 38.01 -9.02
C GLU A 269 -4.79 38.71 -8.82
N GLU A 270 -5.01 39.82 -9.53
CA GLU A 270 -6.28 40.54 -9.53
C GLU A 270 -7.40 39.70 -10.14
N GLU A 271 -7.16 39.03 -11.27
CA GLU A 271 -8.12 38.11 -11.89
C GLU A 271 -8.38 36.89 -11.02
N LEU A 272 -7.36 36.33 -10.37
CA LEU A 272 -7.52 35.22 -9.43
C LEU A 272 -8.30 35.65 -8.18
N GLN A 273 -8.09 36.87 -7.67
CA GLN A 273 -8.85 37.38 -6.54
C GLN A 273 -10.31 37.62 -6.91
N ALA A 274 -10.57 38.18 -8.08
CA ALA A 274 -11.94 38.36 -8.60
C ALA A 274 -12.68 37.01 -8.74
N ALA A 275 -11.98 35.97 -9.22
CA ALA A 275 -12.53 34.61 -9.29
C ALA A 275 -12.87 34.05 -7.90
N ARG A 276 -12.01 34.27 -6.89
CA ARG A 276 -12.26 33.85 -5.49
C ARG A 276 -13.45 34.57 -4.89
N ASP A 277 -13.59 35.89 -5.15
CA ASP A 277 -14.71 36.68 -4.64
C ASP A 277 -16.04 36.28 -5.31
N ALA A 278 -16.04 36.03 -6.61
CA ALA A 278 -17.20 35.54 -7.35
C ALA A 278 -17.62 34.13 -6.87
N LEU A 279 -16.65 33.23 -6.66
CA LEU A 279 -16.89 31.90 -6.10
C LEU A 279 -17.52 31.96 -4.69
N LYS A 280 -16.97 32.81 -3.80
CA LYS A 280 -17.50 32.99 -2.45
C LYS A 280 -18.95 33.47 -2.50
N LYS A 281 -19.24 34.49 -3.30
CA LYS A 281 -20.58 35.01 -3.49
C LYS A 281 -21.55 33.93 -3.98
N ALA A 282 -21.17 33.17 -4.99
CA ALA A 282 -21.98 32.06 -5.51
C ALA A 282 -22.24 30.99 -4.44
N ALA A 283 -21.22 30.65 -3.63
CA ALA A 283 -21.38 29.69 -2.55
C ALA A 283 -22.34 30.17 -1.46
N GLU A 284 -22.28 31.45 -1.09
CA GLU A 284 -23.19 32.08 -0.12
C GLU A 284 -24.63 32.16 -0.67
N GLU A 285 -24.79 32.45 -1.97
CA GLU A 285 -26.10 32.46 -2.63
C GLU A 285 -26.73 31.06 -2.74
N LEU A 286 -25.95 30.02 -2.90
CA LEU A 286 -26.44 28.63 -2.85
C LEU A 286 -26.76 28.18 -1.41
N ALA A 287 -26.00 28.62 -0.42
CA ALA A 287 -26.10 28.19 0.97
C ALA A 287 -27.20 28.95 1.76
N VAL A 288 -28.34 29.20 1.14
CA VAL A 288 -29.51 29.82 1.78
C VAL A 288 -30.56 28.78 2.20
N ALA A 289 -31.34 29.09 3.23
CA ALA A 289 -32.30 28.16 3.83
C ALA A 289 -33.34 27.60 2.82
N GLU A 290 -33.64 28.35 1.78
CA GLU A 290 -34.57 27.94 0.72
C GLU A 290 -34.03 26.74 -0.09
N ASN A 291 -32.71 26.57 -0.16
CA ASN A 291 -32.02 25.52 -0.95
C ASN A 291 -31.72 24.25 -0.14
N ASN A 292 -32.38 24.01 0.96
CA ASN A 292 -32.09 22.94 1.92
C ASN A 292 -32.56 21.54 1.51
N THR A 293 -33.17 21.38 0.34
CA THR A 293 -33.57 20.08 -0.21
C THR A 293 -32.80 19.77 -1.49
N LYS A 294 -32.69 18.49 -1.84
CA LYS A 294 -31.99 18.02 -3.04
C LYS A 294 -32.47 18.72 -4.30
N ASP A 295 -33.79 18.77 -4.52
CA ASP A 295 -34.37 19.32 -5.74
C ASP A 295 -34.12 20.83 -5.85
N LYS A 296 -34.34 21.58 -4.77
CA LYS A 296 -34.13 23.03 -4.74
C LYS A 296 -32.64 23.39 -4.94
N LEU A 297 -31.74 22.67 -4.26
CA LEU A 297 -30.31 22.93 -4.42
C LEU A 297 -29.81 22.56 -5.84
N ASN A 298 -30.30 21.45 -6.41
CA ASN A 298 -30.01 21.10 -7.81
C ASN A 298 -30.53 22.15 -8.79
N GLU A 299 -31.71 22.69 -8.58
CA GLU A 299 -32.25 23.78 -9.41
C GLU A 299 -31.40 25.06 -9.29
N ALA A 300 -31.00 25.43 -8.07
CA ALA A 300 -30.12 26.58 -7.83
C ALA A 300 -28.74 26.38 -8.48
N ILE A 301 -28.14 25.19 -8.39
CA ILE A 301 -26.87 24.84 -9.06
C ILE A 301 -27.03 24.97 -10.58
N LYS A 302 -28.08 24.42 -11.15
CA LYS A 302 -28.37 24.53 -12.59
C LYS A 302 -28.46 26.00 -13.04
N ASN A 303 -29.17 26.83 -12.30
CA ASN A 303 -29.29 28.25 -12.62
C ASN A 303 -27.95 28.98 -12.54
N LEU A 304 -27.13 28.67 -11.54
CA LEU A 304 -25.79 29.20 -11.43
C LEU A 304 -24.91 28.78 -12.63
N GLU A 305 -24.92 27.51 -13.03
CA GLU A 305 -24.13 27.02 -14.15
C GLU A 305 -24.56 27.66 -15.48
N ILE A 306 -25.85 27.88 -15.68
CA ILE A 306 -26.37 28.61 -16.86
C ILE A 306 -25.81 30.05 -16.87
N THR A 307 -25.86 30.75 -15.73
CA THR A 307 -25.38 32.13 -15.60
C THR A 307 -23.88 32.22 -15.90
N LEU A 308 -23.06 31.27 -15.38
CA LEU A 308 -21.62 31.23 -15.63
C LEU A 308 -21.30 30.98 -17.11
N GLU A 309 -22.08 30.15 -17.79
CA GLU A 309 -21.90 29.91 -19.22
C GLU A 309 -22.27 31.11 -20.09
N GLU A 310 -23.34 31.81 -19.74
CA GLU A 310 -23.76 33.03 -20.44
C GLU A 310 -22.70 34.13 -20.29
N ALA A 311 -22.11 34.27 -19.10
CA ALA A 311 -20.99 35.19 -18.86
C ALA A 311 -19.80 34.88 -19.75
N LYS A 312 -19.39 33.62 -19.84
CA LYS A 312 -18.26 33.20 -20.70
C LYS A 312 -18.52 33.42 -22.20
N LYS A 313 -19.73 33.16 -22.67
CA LYS A 313 -20.11 33.43 -24.09
C LYS A 313 -20.11 34.91 -24.44
N THR A 314 -20.28 35.80 -23.46
CA THR A 314 -20.26 37.25 -23.64
C THR A 314 -18.82 37.78 -23.76
N GLU A 315 -17.87 37.15 -23.04
CA GLU A 315 -16.45 37.45 -23.13
C GLU A 315 -15.86 37.04 -24.49
N ASP A 316 -16.13 35.83 -24.97
CA ASP A 316 -15.68 35.35 -26.29
C ASP A 316 -16.14 36.26 -27.45
N LYS A 317 -17.32 36.88 -27.34
CA LYS A 317 -17.84 37.80 -28.36
C LYS A 317 -17.19 39.19 -28.34
N THR A 318 -16.51 39.54 -27.26
CA THR A 318 -15.80 40.84 -27.16
C THR A 318 -14.39 40.77 -27.71
N GLU A 319 -13.77 39.61 -27.80
CA GLU A 319 -12.44 39.42 -28.40
C GLU A 319 -12.46 39.31 -29.93
N ASP A 320 -13.59 38.95 -30.56
CA ASP A 320 -13.72 38.71 -32.01
C ASP A 320 -14.11 39.96 -32.83
N LYS A 321 -13.76 41.17 -32.41
CA LYS A 321 -14.03 42.42 -33.15
C LYS A 321 -12.83 43.02 -33.85
N THR A 322 -11.84 42.23 -34.23
CA THR A 322 -10.81 42.65 -35.19
C THR A 322 -10.41 41.46 -36.05
N GLU A 323 -11.21 41.15 -37.08
CA GLU A 323 -10.72 40.79 -38.39
C GLU A 323 -11.89 40.56 -39.38
N ASP A 324 -11.71 41.13 -40.47
CA ASP A 324 -12.32 41.37 -41.74
C ASP A 324 -13.20 40.25 -42.34
N LYS A 325 -14.24 40.74 -43.04
CA LYS A 325 -15.19 39.98 -43.89
C LYS A 325 -14.52 39.33 -45.07
N THR A 326 -14.75 38.05 -45.34
CA THR A 326 -14.98 37.57 -46.69
C THR A 326 -15.88 36.35 -46.74
N GLU A 327 -16.77 36.41 -47.67
CA GLU A 327 -17.93 35.64 -48.11
C GLU A 327 -17.86 34.11 -48.19
N ASP A 328 -19.02 33.51 -47.88
CA ASP A 328 -19.76 32.54 -48.67
C ASP A 328 -19.25 31.11 -48.81
N LYS A 329 -20.01 30.19 -48.16
CA LYS A 329 -20.53 28.96 -48.79
C LYS A 329 -21.60 28.31 -47.94
N THR A 330 -22.82 28.39 -48.43
CA THR A 330 -23.96 27.51 -48.13
C THR A 330 -23.60 26.06 -48.39
N GLU A 331 -23.65 25.24 -47.35
CA GLU A 331 -23.85 23.79 -47.49
C GLU A 331 -25.09 23.38 -46.67
N ASP A 332 -26.01 22.86 -47.45
CA ASP A 332 -27.29 22.26 -47.11
C ASP A 332 -27.08 21.09 -46.14
N LYS A 333 -27.47 21.20 -44.85
CA LYS A 333 -27.51 20.08 -43.91
C LYS A 333 -28.95 19.64 -43.72
N THR A 334 -29.16 18.44 -44.19
CA THR A 334 -30.38 17.64 -44.06
C THR A 334 -30.87 17.50 -42.60
N GLU A 335 -32.19 17.50 -42.45
CA GLU A 335 -32.98 17.57 -41.19
C GLU A 335 -32.97 16.30 -40.32
N ASP A 336 -31.95 15.45 -40.30
CA ASP A 336 -32.04 14.14 -39.63
C ASP A 336 -31.07 13.86 -38.50
N ASP A 337 -30.32 14.87 -37.98
CA ASP A 337 -29.33 14.67 -36.87
C ASP A 337 -29.45 15.64 -35.69
N LYS A 338 -30.67 16.07 -35.33
CA LYS A 338 -30.91 16.74 -34.07
C LYS A 338 -31.40 15.77 -32.98
N LYS A 339 -30.54 14.86 -32.52
CA LYS A 339 -30.57 14.45 -31.13
C LYS A 339 -29.90 15.56 -30.34
N GLU A 340 -30.67 16.47 -29.78
CA GLU A 340 -30.20 17.34 -28.66
C GLU A 340 -29.69 16.39 -27.58
N GLU A 341 -28.35 16.29 -27.40
CA GLU A 341 -27.79 15.74 -26.18
C GLU A 341 -28.31 16.64 -25.03
N GLU A 342 -29.17 16.09 -24.19
CA GLU A 342 -29.66 16.76 -22.99
C GLU A 342 -28.44 17.14 -22.15
N LYS A 343 -28.17 18.44 -22.06
CA LYS A 343 -27.04 18.99 -21.34
C LYS A 343 -27.15 18.63 -19.85
N LYS A 344 -26.20 17.84 -19.38
CA LYS A 344 -26.17 17.37 -18.00
C LYS A 344 -25.49 18.42 -17.10
N TYR A 345 -26.28 19.01 -16.22
CA TYR A 345 -25.78 19.93 -15.18
C TYR A 345 -25.28 19.16 -13.95
N SER A 346 -24.41 19.82 -13.16
CA SER A 346 -23.95 19.26 -11.90
C SER A 346 -25.10 19.09 -10.90
N THR A 347 -24.98 18.10 -10.03
CA THR A 347 -25.97 17.81 -8.99
C THR A 347 -25.28 17.58 -7.65
N VAL A 348 -26.02 17.71 -6.57
CA VAL A 348 -25.54 17.40 -5.23
C VAL A 348 -25.19 15.91 -5.09
N THR A 349 -24.17 15.62 -4.30
CA THR A 349 -23.83 14.26 -3.85
C THR A 349 -24.54 13.99 -2.53
N GLU A 350 -25.28 12.89 -2.46
CA GLU A 350 -25.83 12.39 -1.20
C GLU A 350 -24.82 11.48 -0.50
N ASN A 351 -24.47 11.83 0.71
CA ASN A 351 -23.50 11.12 1.54
C ASN A 351 -24.26 10.52 2.74
N LYS A 352 -24.36 9.18 2.79
CA LYS A 352 -25.15 8.47 3.80
C LYS A 352 -24.25 7.78 4.83
N LYS A 353 -24.52 8.04 6.11
CA LYS A 353 -23.83 7.38 7.25
C LYS A 353 -22.30 7.38 7.11
N VAL A 354 -21.73 8.51 6.66
CA VAL A 354 -20.26 8.67 6.54
C VAL A 354 -19.65 8.84 7.92
N LEU A 355 -18.73 7.98 8.29
CA LEU A 355 -18.02 8.07 9.57
C LEU A 355 -17.23 9.38 9.68
N TYR A 356 -17.15 9.94 10.88
CA TYR A 356 -16.42 11.19 11.16
C TYR A 356 -15.01 11.20 10.59
N SER A 357 -14.28 10.09 10.73
CA SER A 357 -12.92 9.93 10.20
C SER A 357 -12.81 10.02 8.68
N ASN A 358 -13.90 9.76 7.96
CA ASN A 358 -13.97 9.79 6.50
C ASN A 358 -14.53 11.11 5.96
N LEU A 359 -14.95 12.02 6.83
CA LEU A 359 -15.37 13.36 6.42
C LEU A 359 -14.18 14.19 5.95
N ALA A 360 -14.38 15.02 4.94
CA ALA A 360 -13.40 16.06 4.62
C ALA A 360 -13.15 16.93 5.85
N SER A 361 -11.90 17.16 6.21
CA SER A 361 -11.50 17.85 7.46
C SER A 361 -12.19 19.21 7.65
N VAL A 362 -12.42 19.94 6.55
CA VAL A 362 -13.12 21.24 6.56
C VAL A 362 -14.59 21.13 6.95
N MET A 363 -15.23 19.97 6.79
CA MET A 363 -16.65 19.74 7.13
C MET A 363 -16.83 19.23 8.56
N GLN A 364 -15.79 18.62 9.16
CA GLN A 364 -15.89 17.91 10.44
C GLN A 364 -16.46 18.76 11.56
N GLU A 365 -15.93 19.98 11.73
CA GLU A 365 -16.37 20.86 12.81
C GLU A 365 -17.82 21.32 12.65
N TRP A 366 -18.23 21.61 11.42
CA TRP A 366 -19.60 22.05 11.15
C TRP A 366 -20.60 20.90 11.34
N LEU A 367 -20.31 19.71 10.79
CA LEU A 367 -21.19 18.54 10.88
C LEU A 367 -21.32 17.98 12.30
N ARG A 368 -20.26 18.03 13.12
CA ARG A 368 -20.27 17.50 14.50
C ARG A 368 -21.04 18.35 15.51
N ASN A 369 -21.46 19.55 15.13
CA ASN A 369 -22.20 20.41 16.04
C ASN A 369 -23.58 19.80 16.38
N THR A 370 -23.79 19.48 17.66
CA THR A 370 -24.96 18.78 18.17
C THR A 370 -26.27 19.60 18.08
N GLU A 371 -26.19 20.91 17.82
CA GLU A 371 -27.35 21.78 17.63
C GLU A 371 -27.89 21.78 16.19
N ARG A 372 -27.18 21.08 15.25
CA ARG A 372 -27.62 20.98 13.85
C ARG A 372 -28.97 20.30 13.72
N LYS A 373 -29.78 20.88 12.84
CA LYS A 373 -31.10 20.35 12.48
C LYS A 373 -31.10 19.93 11.02
N GLU A 374 -31.96 19.00 10.70
CA GLU A 374 -32.21 18.62 9.32
C GLU A 374 -32.51 19.84 8.46
N GLY A 375 -31.83 19.97 7.33
CA GLY A 375 -31.97 21.12 6.43
C GLY A 375 -31.09 22.32 6.78
N ASP A 376 -30.28 22.28 7.85
CA ASP A 376 -29.26 23.30 8.06
C ASP A 376 -28.25 23.26 6.91
N ILE A 377 -27.98 24.44 6.33
CA ILE A 377 -27.12 24.59 5.14
C ILE A 377 -26.02 25.61 5.39
N THR A 378 -24.84 25.40 4.80
CA THR A 378 -23.74 26.34 4.87
C THR A 378 -22.82 26.24 3.66
N ALA A 379 -22.01 27.28 3.45
CA ALA A 379 -20.87 27.27 2.55
C ALA A 379 -19.56 27.17 3.34
N ILE A 380 -18.72 26.19 3.03
CA ILE A 380 -17.46 25.90 3.73
C ILE A 380 -16.30 26.11 2.75
N PRO A 381 -15.33 27.00 3.03
CA PRO A 381 -14.18 27.20 2.17
C PRO A 381 -13.25 26.00 2.20
N GLN A 382 -12.74 25.64 1.02
CA GLN A 382 -11.64 24.69 0.85
C GLN A 382 -10.38 25.46 0.49
N GLU A 383 -9.36 25.32 1.32
CA GLU A 383 -8.05 25.94 1.11
C GLU A 383 -6.98 24.88 0.87
N SER A 384 -5.99 25.21 0.05
CA SER A 384 -4.71 24.47 -0.04
C SER A 384 -3.64 25.23 0.72
N THR A 385 -2.76 24.48 1.39
CA THR A 385 -1.59 25.04 2.07
C THR A 385 -0.36 24.77 1.21
N SER A 386 0.43 25.81 0.95
CA SER A 386 1.73 25.74 0.27
C SER A 386 2.78 26.53 1.06
N THR A 387 4.05 26.26 0.81
CA THR A 387 5.15 27.00 1.42
C THR A 387 5.71 27.97 0.39
N ASP A 388 5.82 29.26 0.76
CA ASP A 388 6.42 30.26 -0.10
C ASP A 388 7.96 30.15 -0.13
N LYS A 389 8.61 31.05 -0.89
CA LYS A 389 10.08 31.06 -1.05
C LYS A 389 10.85 31.34 0.25
N ASP A 390 10.17 31.92 1.22
CA ASP A 390 10.72 32.29 2.53
C ASP A 390 10.41 31.24 3.62
N GLY A 391 9.82 30.08 3.23
CA GLY A 391 9.47 28.99 4.15
C GLY A 391 8.18 29.22 4.95
N LYS A 392 7.39 30.25 4.59
CA LYS A 392 6.13 30.57 5.28
C LYS A 392 4.94 29.84 4.66
N GLU A 393 4.08 29.28 5.49
CA GLU A 393 2.81 28.71 5.03
C GLU A 393 1.89 29.78 4.44
N VAL A 394 1.41 29.51 3.23
CA VAL A 394 0.43 30.32 2.51
C VAL A 394 -0.79 29.46 2.25
N LYS A 395 -1.95 29.92 2.71
CA LYS A 395 -3.25 29.33 2.43
C LYS A 395 -3.88 29.98 1.23
N THR A 396 -4.30 29.17 0.29
CA THR A 396 -4.96 29.65 -0.95
C THR A 396 -6.32 28.99 -1.08
N LEU A 397 -7.37 29.81 -1.25
CA LEU A 397 -8.73 29.33 -1.51
C LEU A 397 -8.78 28.60 -2.85
N THR A 398 -9.18 27.35 -2.85
CA THR A 398 -9.28 26.49 -4.04
C THR A 398 -10.73 26.18 -4.43
N GLY A 399 -11.67 26.28 -3.48
CA GLY A 399 -13.06 26.00 -3.73
C GLY A 399 -13.96 26.27 -2.54
N TYR A 400 -15.23 25.95 -2.69
CA TYR A 400 -16.23 25.92 -1.63
C TYR A 400 -17.05 24.64 -1.70
N TYR A 401 -17.37 24.10 -0.54
CA TYR A 401 -18.43 23.12 -0.38
C TYR A 401 -19.72 23.82 0.09
N VAL A 402 -20.83 23.57 -0.59
CA VAL A 402 -22.17 23.82 -0.04
C VAL A 402 -22.65 22.52 0.59
N VAL A 403 -22.96 22.55 1.88
CA VAL A 403 -23.26 21.35 2.67
C VAL A 403 -24.63 21.51 3.32
N VAL A 404 -25.49 20.49 3.17
CA VAL A 404 -26.80 20.43 3.84
C VAL A 404 -26.78 19.25 4.82
N TYR A 405 -26.95 19.54 6.10
CA TYR A 405 -27.08 18.52 7.14
C TYR A 405 -28.42 17.79 7.05
N GLN A 406 -28.43 16.47 7.16
CA GLN A 406 -29.65 15.66 7.20
C GLN A 406 -29.80 14.96 8.55
N SER A 407 -28.82 14.19 8.99
CA SER A 407 -28.87 13.50 10.28
C SER A 407 -27.47 13.07 10.73
N SER A 408 -27.38 12.69 12.01
CA SER A 408 -26.23 11.95 12.54
C SER A 408 -26.72 10.75 13.34
N THR A 409 -25.86 9.75 13.47
CA THR A 409 -26.07 8.60 14.35
C THR A 409 -24.83 8.39 15.20
N ASP A 410 -25.02 7.98 16.42
CA ASP A 410 -23.96 7.61 17.36
C ASP A 410 -23.41 6.20 17.11
N ASN A 411 -23.96 5.48 16.12
CA ASN A 411 -23.63 4.11 15.76
C ASN A 411 -23.80 3.09 16.90
N ASN A 412 -24.62 3.41 17.89
CA ASN A 412 -24.87 2.53 19.03
C ASN A 412 -25.99 1.50 18.75
N TYR A 413 -25.94 0.86 17.60
CA TYR A 413 -26.79 -0.27 17.23
C TYR A 413 -25.99 -1.57 17.19
N ALA A 414 -26.67 -2.68 17.42
CA ALA A 414 -26.04 -4.01 17.49
C ALA A 414 -25.40 -4.42 16.17
N LEU A 415 -24.31 -5.18 16.24
CA LEU A 415 -23.78 -5.94 15.13
C LEU A 415 -24.65 -7.14 14.81
N ALA A 416 -24.53 -7.74 13.63
CA ALA A 416 -25.37 -8.81 13.18
C ALA A 416 -24.66 -10.18 13.25
N ASN A 417 -25.36 -11.20 13.80
CA ASN A 417 -24.94 -12.58 13.69
C ASN A 417 -25.84 -13.29 12.68
N VAL A 418 -25.24 -13.89 11.66
CA VAL A 418 -26.00 -14.56 10.60
C VAL A 418 -25.36 -15.91 10.24
N ARG A 419 -26.20 -16.83 9.72
CA ARG A 419 -25.71 -17.97 8.94
C ARG A 419 -26.07 -17.79 7.50
N HIS A 420 -25.23 -18.27 6.59
CA HIS A 420 -25.56 -18.25 5.18
C HIS A 420 -25.09 -19.52 4.45
N ILE A 421 -25.71 -19.75 3.28
CA ILE A 421 -25.31 -20.80 2.36
C ILE A 421 -25.02 -20.14 1.02
N LEU A 422 -23.77 -20.15 0.59
CA LEU A 422 -23.38 -19.65 -0.72
C LEU A 422 -23.58 -20.74 -1.78
N ILE A 423 -24.44 -20.44 -2.75
CA ILE A 423 -24.55 -21.16 -4.03
C ILE A 423 -23.88 -20.29 -5.10
N PRO A 424 -22.61 -20.58 -5.45
CA PRO A 424 -21.85 -19.71 -6.34
C PRO A 424 -22.36 -19.80 -7.78
N PHE A 425 -22.06 -18.79 -8.58
CA PHE A 425 -22.18 -18.88 -10.03
C PHE A 425 -21.14 -19.86 -10.56
N GLU A 426 -21.57 -20.79 -11.42
CA GLU A 426 -20.70 -21.78 -12.06
C GLU A 426 -20.46 -21.37 -13.54
N GLY A 427 -19.29 -21.67 -14.08
CA GLY A 427 -18.90 -21.27 -15.43
C GLY A 427 -18.23 -19.90 -15.48
N GLY A 428 -18.74 -19.02 -16.31
CA GLY A 428 -18.24 -17.65 -16.49
C GLY A 428 -16.99 -17.55 -17.35
N THR A 429 -16.76 -16.36 -17.92
CA THR A 429 -15.59 -16.02 -18.73
C THR A 429 -14.77 -14.96 -18.02
N THR A 430 -13.48 -15.21 -17.86
CA THR A 430 -12.56 -14.23 -17.24
C THR A 430 -12.22 -13.15 -18.26
N ASP A 431 -12.45 -11.91 -17.90
CA ASP A 431 -12.03 -10.75 -18.70
C ASP A 431 -10.49 -10.67 -18.67
N PRO A 432 -9.81 -10.75 -19.82
CA PRO A 432 -8.34 -10.81 -19.86
C PRO A 432 -7.65 -9.50 -19.41
N THR A 433 -8.38 -8.38 -19.39
CA THR A 433 -7.85 -7.07 -19.02
C THR A 433 -7.99 -6.81 -17.52
N THR A 434 -9.13 -7.20 -16.94
CA THR A 434 -9.44 -6.91 -15.54
C THR A 434 -9.28 -8.11 -14.62
N GLY A 435 -9.15 -9.33 -15.17
CA GLY A 435 -9.16 -10.58 -14.41
C GLY A 435 -10.52 -10.93 -13.78
N VAL A 436 -11.53 -10.10 -13.97
CA VAL A 436 -12.87 -10.27 -13.38
C VAL A 436 -13.66 -11.31 -14.18
N LYS A 437 -14.29 -12.23 -13.44
CA LYS A 437 -15.14 -13.26 -14.03
C LYS A 437 -16.54 -12.70 -14.30
N LYS A 438 -17.01 -12.84 -15.55
CA LYS A 438 -18.36 -12.43 -15.97
C LYS A 438 -19.21 -13.67 -16.22
N TYR A 439 -20.44 -13.65 -15.73
CA TYR A 439 -21.38 -14.75 -15.84
C TYR A 439 -22.57 -14.34 -16.72
N THR A 440 -23.06 -15.29 -17.51
CA THR A 440 -24.25 -15.12 -18.34
C THR A 440 -25.52 -15.15 -17.47
N ASP A 441 -26.62 -14.60 -17.98
CA ASP A 441 -27.92 -14.67 -17.29
C ASP A 441 -28.40 -16.11 -17.07
N ALA A 442 -28.05 -17.04 -17.97
CA ALA A 442 -28.36 -18.45 -17.82
C ALA A 442 -27.61 -19.11 -16.65
N GLU A 443 -26.32 -18.78 -16.47
CA GLU A 443 -25.49 -19.27 -15.34
C GLU A 443 -25.98 -18.71 -14.01
N LYS A 444 -26.31 -17.41 -13.96
CA LYS A 444 -26.91 -16.78 -12.79
C LYS A 444 -28.25 -17.37 -12.44
N LYS A 445 -29.12 -17.60 -13.44
CA LYS A 445 -30.42 -18.22 -13.27
C LYS A 445 -30.30 -19.64 -12.72
N ALA A 446 -29.35 -20.44 -13.22
CA ALA A 446 -29.13 -21.80 -12.73
C ALA A 446 -28.73 -21.84 -11.25
N ALA A 447 -27.86 -20.92 -10.81
CA ALA A 447 -27.50 -20.77 -9.38
C ALA A 447 -28.71 -20.34 -8.54
N LYS A 448 -29.53 -19.41 -9.05
CA LYS A 448 -30.76 -18.97 -8.40
C LYS A 448 -31.73 -20.11 -8.18
N GLU A 449 -32.02 -20.91 -9.23
CA GLU A 449 -32.91 -22.06 -9.15
C GLU A 449 -32.42 -23.12 -8.14
N LYS A 450 -31.10 -23.34 -8.06
CA LYS A 450 -30.50 -24.21 -7.04
C LYS A 450 -30.72 -23.66 -5.64
N ALA A 451 -30.50 -22.36 -5.41
CA ALA A 451 -30.68 -21.70 -4.11
C ALA A 451 -32.15 -21.73 -3.68
N GLU A 452 -33.09 -21.37 -4.59
CA GLU A 452 -34.51 -21.37 -4.33
C GLU A 452 -35.02 -22.77 -4.02
N LYS A 453 -34.56 -23.80 -4.75
CA LYS A 453 -34.91 -25.20 -4.52
C LYS A 453 -34.45 -25.65 -3.12
N LEU A 454 -33.18 -25.42 -2.79
CA LEU A 454 -32.61 -25.78 -1.50
C LEU A 454 -33.34 -25.09 -0.34
N TYR A 455 -33.60 -23.79 -0.49
CA TYR A 455 -34.33 -22.98 0.48
C TYR A 455 -35.76 -23.50 0.68
N LYS A 456 -36.46 -23.84 -0.41
CA LYS A 456 -37.81 -24.42 -0.36
C LYS A 456 -37.83 -25.77 0.32
N GLU A 457 -36.90 -26.67 -0.02
CA GLU A 457 -36.79 -28.01 0.61
C GLU A 457 -36.59 -27.88 2.11
N TRP A 458 -35.74 -26.95 2.58
CA TRP A 458 -35.56 -26.71 4.01
C TRP A 458 -36.81 -26.13 4.66
N LYS A 459 -37.51 -25.19 4.01
CA LYS A 459 -38.79 -24.66 4.50
C LYS A 459 -39.86 -25.73 4.62
N ASP A 460 -39.99 -26.59 3.62
CA ASP A 460 -40.99 -27.67 3.55
C ASP A 460 -40.70 -28.76 4.60
N ALA A 461 -39.45 -28.94 5.03
CA ALA A 461 -39.09 -29.87 6.11
C ALA A 461 -39.66 -29.45 7.48
N GLY A 462 -40.08 -28.21 7.66
CA GLY A 462 -40.81 -27.72 8.83
C GLY A 462 -39.98 -27.55 10.11
N VAL A 463 -38.69 -27.84 10.11
CA VAL A 463 -37.77 -27.62 11.23
C VAL A 463 -36.91 -26.38 10.92
N LEU A 464 -37.47 -25.21 11.21
CA LEU A 464 -36.87 -23.92 10.82
C LEU A 464 -36.03 -23.32 11.97
N THR A 465 -35.09 -24.13 12.49
CA THR A 465 -34.17 -23.71 13.56
C THR A 465 -32.80 -23.35 13.01
N GLU A 466 -32.03 -22.61 13.80
CA GLU A 466 -30.64 -22.30 13.50
C GLU A 466 -29.79 -23.56 13.27
N ASP A 467 -29.95 -24.59 14.15
CA ASP A 467 -29.21 -25.86 14.03
C ASP A 467 -29.53 -26.57 12.73
N SER A 468 -30.82 -26.63 12.33
CA SER A 468 -31.21 -27.26 11.05
C SER A 468 -30.63 -26.51 9.85
N PHE A 469 -30.51 -25.18 9.92
CA PHE A 469 -29.90 -24.37 8.91
C PHE A 469 -28.37 -24.57 8.87
N ALA A 470 -27.72 -24.65 10.03
CA ALA A 470 -26.29 -24.94 10.14
C ALA A 470 -25.92 -26.28 9.50
N GLU A 471 -26.72 -27.34 9.77
CA GLU A 471 -26.51 -28.65 9.15
C GLU A 471 -26.75 -28.61 7.61
N LEU A 472 -27.66 -27.77 7.14
CA LEU A 472 -27.87 -27.55 5.72
C LEU A 472 -26.67 -26.82 5.09
N ALA A 473 -26.12 -25.83 5.79
CA ALA A 473 -24.96 -25.04 5.36
C ALA A 473 -23.70 -25.93 5.27
N LYS A 474 -23.43 -26.75 6.25
CA LYS A 474 -22.32 -27.75 6.25
C LYS A 474 -22.32 -28.62 5.00
N LYS A 475 -23.49 -28.99 4.49
CA LYS A 475 -23.63 -29.87 3.33
C LYS A 475 -23.57 -29.17 1.99
N ASN A 476 -23.99 -27.94 1.92
CA ASN A 476 -24.28 -27.27 0.64
C ASN A 476 -23.53 -25.96 0.41
N SER A 477 -23.08 -25.28 1.47
CA SER A 477 -22.39 -24.00 1.33
C SER A 477 -21.03 -24.14 0.65
N LYS A 478 -20.66 -23.16 -0.16
CA LYS A 478 -19.30 -23.01 -0.69
C LYS A 478 -18.51 -21.92 0.04
N ASP A 479 -19.06 -21.45 1.16
CA ASP A 479 -18.42 -20.47 2.03
C ASP A 479 -18.74 -20.82 3.48
N ASN A 480 -17.69 -20.89 4.32
CA ASN A 480 -17.71 -21.19 5.76
C ASN A 480 -18.57 -22.42 6.14
N ALA A 481 -18.54 -23.47 5.31
CA ALA A 481 -19.36 -24.65 5.48
C ALA A 481 -19.07 -25.39 6.81
N ASP A 482 -17.80 -25.49 7.21
CA ASP A 482 -17.37 -26.24 8.41
C ASP A 482 -17.99 -25.66 9.69
N GLU A 483 -18.16 -24.32 9.75
CA GLU A 483 -18.82 -23.60 10.84
C GLU A 483 -20.36 -23.52 10.64
N GLY A 484 -20.92 -24.24 9.68
CA GLY A 484 -22.34 -24.17 9.35
C GLY A 484 -22.77 -22.82 8.81
N GLY A 485 -21.89 -22.15 8.08
CA GLY A 485 -22.12 -20.84 7.46
C GLY A 485 -22.24 -19.67 8.44
N LEU A 486 -21.74 -19.80 9.70
CA LEU A 486 -21.86 -18.77 10.74
C LEU A 486 -20.87 -17.61 10.50
N TYR A 487 -21.37 -16.39 10.58
CA TYR A 487 -20.62 -15.16 10.72
C TYR A 487 -21.15 -14.39 11.92
N GLU A 488 -20.27 -14.09 12.86
CA GLU A 488 -20.58 -13.34 14.07
C GLU A 488 -20.02 -11.91 13.98
N ASP A 489 -20.66 -11.00 14.70
CA ASP A 489 -20.22 -9.61 14.82
C ASP A 489 -20.00 -8.90 13.48
N ILE A 490 -20.83 -9.20 12.48
CA ILE A 490 -20.80 -8.47 11.21
C ILE A 490 -21.08 -7.01 11.47
N TYR A 491 -20.18 -6.13 10.98
CA TYR A 491 -20.36 -4.68 11.05
C TYR A 491 -20.68 -4.07 9.68
N PRO A 492 -21.31 -2.90 9.61
CA PRO A 492 -21.67 -2.25 8.36
C PRO A 492 -20.46 -2.02 7.44
N GLY A 493 -20.58 -2.48 6.20
CA GLY A 493 -19.52 -2.37 5.19
C GLY A 493 -18.50 -3.50 5.18
N GLN A 494 -18.60 -4.47 6.08
CA GLN A 494 -17.74 -5.65 6.08
C GLN A 494 -18.06 -6.60 4.92
N MET A 495 -19.34 -6.77 4.63
CA MET A 495 -19.83 -7.67 3.58
C MET A 495 -20.15 -6.89 2.30
N VAL A 496 -20.22 -7.59 1.17
CA VAL A 496 -20.67 -7.00 -0.10
C VAL A 496 -22.07 -6.40 0.02
N THR A 497 -22.34 -5.35 -0.75
CA THR A 497 -23.47 -4.44 -0.56
C THR A 497 -24.80 -5.13 -0.26
N ASN A 498 -25.26 -6.02 -1.13
CA ASN A 498 -26.59 -6.65 -0.96
C ASN A 498 -26.65 -7.57 0.28
N PHE A 499 -25.57 -8.25 0.63
CA PHE A 499 -25.47 -9.04 1.84
C PHE A 499 -25.52 -8.14 3.07
N ASN A 500 -24.71 -7.06 3.06
CA ASN A 500 -24.67 -6.05 4.10
C ASN A 500 -26.06 -5.44 4.35
N ASP A 501 -26.72 -4.99 3.28
CA ASP A 501 -28.02 -4.33 3.37
C ASP A 501 -29.11 -5.29 3.93
N TRP A 502 -29.02 -6.58 3.60
CA TRP A 502 -29.89 -7.57 4.18
C TRP A 502 -29.66 -7.74 5.69
N CYS A 503 -28.40 -7.77 6.15
CA CYS A 503 -28.05 -7.89 7.57
C CYS A 503 -28.53 -6.70 8.41
N PHE A 504 -28.43 -5.48 7.86
CA PHE A 504 -28.70 -4.22 8.57
C PHE A 504 -30.04 -3.58 8.20
N ASP A 505 -30.98 -4.34 7.62
CA ASP A 505 -32.36 -3.89 7.49
C ASP A 505 -32.98 -3.73 8.89
N GLU A 506 -33.45 -2.52 9.22
CA GLU A 506 -33.97 -2.17 10.56
C GLU A 506 -35.18 -3.03 10.99
N SER A 507 -35.85 -3.70 10.05
CA SER A 507 -36.96 -4.62 10.35
C SER A 507 -36.51 -6.05 10.70
N ARG A 508 -35.22 -6.37 10.57
CA ARG A 508 -34.67 -7.71 10.72
C ARG A 508 -34.82 -8.25 12.14
N LYS A 509 -35.20 -9.52 12.24
CA LYS A 509 -35.41 -10.21 13.52
C LYS A 509 -34.76 -11.58 13.51
N ALA A 510 -34.42 -12.07 14.69
CA ALA A 510 -33.93 -13.43 14.87
C ALA A 510 -34.87 -14.46 14.22
N GLY A 511 -34.31 -15.36 13.43
CA GLY A 511 -35.04 -16.36 12.64
C GLY A 511 -35.51 -15.89 11.27
N ASP A 512 -35.31 -14.62 10.89
CA ASP A 512 -35.58 -14.15 9.54
C ASP A 512 -34.67 -14.83 8.52
N THR A 513 -35.26 -15.14 7.37
CA THR A 513 -34.55 -15.84 6.30
C THR A 513 -34.87 -15.25 4.93
N GLY A 514 -33.95 -15.37 4.00
CA GLY A 514 -34.13 -14.85 2.65
C GLY A 514 -33.09 -15.37 1.67
N ILE A 515 -33.17 -14.93 0.42
CA ILE A 515 -32.15 -15.17 -0.60
C ILE A 515 -31.65 -13.83 -1.09
N VAL A 516 -30.33 -13.66 -1.13
CA VAL A 516 -29.65 -12.44 -1.58
C VAL A 516 -28.71 -12.79 -2.73
N GLU A 517 -28.76 -12.02 -3.81
CA GLU A 517 -27.81 -12.13 -4.91
C GLU A 517 -26.62 -11.18 -4.68
N THR A 518 -25.43 -11.70 -4.87
CA THR A 518 -24.17 -10.91 -4.86
C THR A 518 -23.35 -11.25 -6.10
N GLU A 519 -22.19 -10.65 -6.25
CA GLU A 519 -21.23 -10.96 -7.31
C GLU A 519 -20.67 -12.40 -7.25
N TYR A 520 -20.74 -13.04 -6.09
CA TYR A 520 -20.25 -14.42 -5.89
C TYR A 520 -21.29 -15.49 -6.19
N GLY A 521 -22.60 -15.16 -6.11
CA GLY A 521 -23.68 -16.10 -6.26
C GLY A 521 -24.93 -15.70 -5.49
N HIS A 522 -25.75 -16.70 -5.18
CA HIS A 522 -26.92 -16.53 -4.33
C HIS A 522 -26.63 -17.04 -2.92
N HIS A 523 -26.89 -16.19 -1.92
CA HIS A 523 -26.77 -16.51 -0.50
C HIS A 523 -28.16 -16.79 0.05
N ILE A 524 -28.37 -17.99 0.61
CA ILE A 524 -29.53 -18.25 1.46
C ILE A 524 -29.13 -17.77 2.85
N MET A 525 -29.91 -16.86 3.43
CA MET A 525 -29.61 -16.16 4.67
C MET A 525 -30.50 -16.62 5.81
N PHE A 526 -29.94 -16.68 7.01
CA PHE A 526 -30.61 -16.88 8.27
C PHE A 526 -30.07 -15.89 9.30
N TYR A 527 -30.90 -14.99 9.80
CA TYR A 527 -30.54 -14.05 10.85
C TYR A 527 -30.58 -14.74 12.20
N VAL A 528 -29.43 -14.91 12.84
CA VAL A 528 -29.33 -15.62 14.12
C VAL A 528 -29.84 -14.75 15.24
N LYS A 529 -29.23 -13.60 15.46
CA LYS A 529 -29.59 -12.60 16.48
C LYS A 529 -28.75 -11.34 16.32
N ASP A 530 -29.15 -10.29 17.00
CA ASP A 530 -28.30 -9.15 17.27
C ASP A 530 -27.10 -9.58 18.14
N SER A 531 -25.94 -9.03 17.87
CA SER A 531 -24.78 -9.16 18.75
C SER A 531 -24.97 -8.38 20.05
N GLU A 532 -24.27 -8.79 21.10
CA GLU A 532 -24.15 -7.99 22.34
C GLU A 532 -23.24 -6.78 22.15
N THR A 533 -22.40 -6.79 21.11
CA THR A 533 -21.48 -5.70 20.77
C THR A 533 -22.19 -4.69 19.86
N SER A 534 -22.14 -3.40 20.19
CA SER A 534 -22.60 -2.35 19.30
C SER A 534 -21.53 -2.03 18.24
N TYR A 535 -21.96 -1.48 17.10
CA TYR A 535 -21.01 -0.99 16.08
C TYR A 535 -20.09 0.08 16.65
N ARG A 536 -20.61 0.93 17.55
CA ARG A 536 -19.78 1.90 18.28
C ARG A 536 -18.70 1.24 19.10
N ASP A 537 -19.06 0.26 19.95
CA ASP A 537 -18.08 -0.46 20.79
C ASP A 537 -17.05 -1.22 19.96
N HIS A 538 -17.45 -1.78 18.83
CA HIS A 538 -16.54 -2.39 17.87
C HIS A 538 -15.48 -1.37 17.38
N MET A 539 -15.90 -0.18 16.92
CA MET A 539 -14.99 0.86 16.44
C MET A 539 -14.07 1.38 17.54
N VAL A 540 -14.62 1.66 18.73
CA VAL A 540 -13.86 2.15 19.88
C VAL A 540 -12.85 1.11 20.34
N SER A 541 -13.26 -0.15 20.40
CA SER A 541 -12.37 -1.28 20.74
C SER A 541 -11.23 -1.40 19.75
N ALA A 542 -11.50 -1.31 18.45
CA ALA A 542 -10.47 -1.34 17.41
C ALA A 542 -9.47 -0.18 17.53
N ALA A 543 -9.97 1.04 17.78
CA ALA A 543 -9.12 2.21 17.95
C ALA A 543 -8.26 2.13 19.24
N LYS A 544 -8.86 1.66 20.34
CA LYS A 544 -8.16 1.43 21.61
C LYS A 544 -7.09 0.36 21.44
N LEU A 545 -7.43 -0.77 20.83
CA LEU A 545 -6.51 -1.86 20.58
C LEU A 545 -5.30 -1.39 19.76
N LYS A 546 -5.53 -0.67 18.69
CA LYS A 546 -4.46 -0.09 17.88
C LYS A 546 -3.51 0.75 18.74
N LYS A 547 -4.04 1.65 19.56
CA LYS A 547 -3.23 2.53 20.42
C LYS A 547 -2.48 1.77 21.50
N ASP A 548 -3.13 0.79 22.12
CA ASP A 548 -2.51 -0.01 23.18
C ASP A 548 -1.40 -0.90 22.62
N MET A 549 -1.62 -1.49 21.44
CA MET A 549 -0.62 -2.28 20.71
C MET A 549 0.57 -1.43 20.29
N GLU A 550 0.34 -0.26 19.71
CA GLU A 550 1.42 0.70 19.37
C GLU A 550 2.24 1.10 20.59
N THR A 551 1.58 1.30 21.73
CA THR A 551 2.25 1.66 22.99
C THR A 551 3.08 0.51 23.55
N TRP A 552 2.52 -0.69 23.54
CA TRP A 552 3.19 -1.91 23.98
C TRP A 552 4.40 -2.23 23.10
N GLU A 553 4.23 -2.27 21.78
CA GLU A 553 5.27 -2.54 20.79
C GLU A 553 6.40 -1.50 20.90
N LYS A 554 6.06 -0.21 21.01
CA LYS A 554 7.04 0.84 21.24
C LYS A 554 7.83 0.61 22.53
N GLY A 555 7.17 0.20 23.61
CA GLY A 555 7.84 -0.13 24.86
C GLY A 555 8.85 -1.27 24.73
N LEU A 556 8.53 -2.30 23.95
CA LEU A 556 9.46 -3.41 23.65
C LEU A 556 10.66 -2.93 22.81
N ILE A 557 10.40 -2.15 21.75
CA ILE A 557 11.43 -1.62 20.85
C ILE A 557 12.38 -0.66 21.59
N ASP A 558 11.85 0.19 22.47
CA ASP A 558 12.66 1.15 23.26
C ASP A 558 13.54 0.42 24.31
N ALA A 559 13.12 -0.76 24.78
CA ALA A 559 13.86 -1.54 25.77
C ALA A 559 14.99 -2.40 25.17
N ILE A 560 14.92 -2.74 23.88
CA ILE A 560 15.93 -3.59 23.25
C ILE A 560 17.09 -2.75 22.69
N SER A 561 18.32 -3.16 23.00
CA SER A 561 19.53 -2.53 22.43
C SER A 561 19.83 -3.07 21.05
N LEU A 562 20.45 -2.25 20.19
CA LEU A 562 20.96 -2.69 18.90
C LEU A 562 22.28 -2.01 18.57
N ASP A 563 23.29 -2.82 18.23
CA ASP A 563 24.61 -2.39 17.78
C ASP A 563 24.88 -2.84 16.34
N ARG A 564 25.22 -1.89 15.45
CA ARG A 564 25.65 -2.14 14.07
C ARG A 564 27.13 -2.47 14.07
N VAL A 565 27.47 -3.75 14.00
CA VAL A 565 28.88 -4.22 14.05
C VAL A 565 29.52 -4.18 12.68
N ASN A 566 28.87 -4.75 11.66
CA ASN A 566 29.41 -4.81 10.32
C ASN A 566 28.30 -4.94 9.26
N VAL A 567 27.75 -3.84 8.82
CA VAL A 567 26.61 -3.76 7.87
C VAL A 567 27.03 -3.64 6.40
N LYS A 568 28.31 -3.77 6.07
CA LYS A 568 28.83 -3.59 4.69
C LYS A 568 28.47 -4.69 3.70
N TYR A 569 27.94 -5.82 4.17
CA TYR A 569 27.62 -6.98 3.34
C TYR A 569 26.19 -6.98 2.79
N ILE A 570 25.44 -5.88 2.92
CA ILE A 570 24.15 -5.71 2.23
C ILE A 570 24.36 -5.51 0.73
N ASP A 571 23.39 -5.92 -0.08
CA ASP A 571 23.44 -5.73 -1.53
C ASP A 571 23.05 -4.31 -1.91
N ARG A 572 24.04 -3.45 -2.12
CA ARG A 572 23.88 -2.07 -2.57
C ARG A 572 23.66 -1.96 -4.08
N ASP A 573 24.05 -2.99 -4.83
CA ASP A 573 23.96 -3.03 -6.29
C ASP A 573 22.62 -3.62 -6.76
N LEU A 574 21.69 -3.89 -5.83
CA LEU A 574 20.37 -4.42 -6.12
C LEU A 574 19.59 -3.51 -7.07
N ILE A 575 19.05 -4.10 -8.15
CA ILE A 575 18.19 -3.46 -9.15
C ILE A 575 16.80 -4.04 -9.01
N LEU A 576 15.79 -3.20 -8.71
CA LEU A 576 14.44 -3.64 -8.35
C LEU A 576 13.62 -4.20 -9.54
N ASN A 577 14.01 -3.88 -10.78
CA ASN A 577 13.32 -4.37 -12.00
C ASN A 577 13.97 -5.63 -12.59
N SER A 578 14.83 -6.32 -11.88
CA SER A 578 15.55 -7.50 -12.37
C SER A 578 14.75 -8.82 -12.31
N GLY A 579 13.43 -8.75 -12.06
CA GLY A 579 12.51 -9.89 -12.15
C GLY A 579 12.52 -10.77 -10.87
N TYR A 580 12.24 -10.15 -9.74
CA TYR A 580 11.89 -10.88 -8.51
C TYR A 580 10.46 -11.40 -8.60
#